data_cfb797ac4627795736b0cabf4cba3684
#
_entry.id   cfb797ac4627795736b0cabf4cba3684
#
_cell.length_a   1.000
_cell.length_b   1.000
_cell.length_c   1.000
_cell.angle_alpha   90.00
_cell.angle_beta   90.00
_cell.angle_gamma   90.00
#
_symmetry.space_group_name_H-M   'P 1'
#
loop_
_entity.id
_entity.type
_entity.pdbx_description
1 polymer ?
#
loop_
_entity_poly.entity_id
_entity_poly.type
_entity_poly.pdbx_seq_one_letter_code
_entity_poly.pdbx_strand_id
1 'polypeptide(L)'
;MSSPAITIGPRVRKSPFYDATMKAGAQAFTIYNHMFMPTSYGDPTAEYWAIVKGVSLWDVAAERQVEIIGPDALALTQLLTPRDIDKCPINRARYVVFVDENGGIINDAVMYRHTENHFWLSPGDGDVLLWAKGVAAQSGLEVTVREPDASPLQLQGPLAPRVAHKLFGDLAIELGYYHFCHTSLKGIPVVLSRTGWSGELGYEIILKDGSKGSALWNLCCLLYTSPSPRDVEESRMPSSA
;
A
#
# COMPACT_ATOMS: atom_id res chain seq x y z
N MET A 1 6.01 -21.01 33.66
CA MET A 1 4.64 -21.16 33.17
C MET A 1 4.68 -21.00 31.66
N SER A 2 4.15 -21.94 30.87
CA SER A 2 4.05 -21.79 29.42
C SER A 2 3.03 -20.70 29.10
N SER A 3 3.34 -19.82 28.16
CA SER A 3 2.37 -18.85 27.67
C SER A 3 1.17 -19.59 27.06
N PRO A 4 -0.06 -19.08 27.22
CA PRO A 4 -1.24 -19.70 26.62
C PRO A 4 -1.10 -19.70 25.07
N ALA A 5 -1.50 -20.81 24.45
CA ALA A 5 -1.56 -20.87 22.99
C ALA A 5 -2.74 -20.03 22.49
N ILE A 6 -2.49 -19.19 21.48
CA ILE A 6 -3.54 -18.40 20.82
C ILE A 6 -3.92 -19.11 19.53
N THR A 7 -5.18 -19.52 19.42
CA THR A 7 -5.73 -20.10 18.20
C THR A 7 -6.26 -19.00 17.29
N ILE A 8 -5.73 -18.91 16.07
CA ILE A 8 -6.17 -17.95 15.06
C ILE A 8 -7.37 -18.52 14.33
N GLY A 9 -8.47 -17.75 14.29
CA GLY A 9 -9.72 -18.17 13.64
C GLY A 9 -9.62 -18.21 12.11
N PRO A 10 -10.55 -18.90 11.42
CA PRO A 10 -10.50 -19.09 9.95
C PRO A 10 -10.79 -17.83 9.14
N ARG A 11 -11.12 -16.71 9.78
CA ARG A 11 -11.39 -15.43 9.11
C ARG A 11 -10.13 -14.63 8.78
N VAL A 12 -8.95 -15.05 9.27
CA VAL A 12 -7.69 -14.39 8.97
C VAL A 12 -7.16 -14.92 7.65
N ARG A 13 -6.89 -14.00 6.72
CA ARG A 13 -6.43 -14.30 5.37
C ARG A 13 -4.92 -14.16 5.26
N LYS A 14 -4.34 -14.82 4.27
CA LYS A 14 -2.98 -14.58 3.81
C LYS A 14 -3.00 -13.56 2.69
N SER A 15 -2.02 -12.67 2.66
CA SER A 15 -1.79 -11.77 1.53
C SER A 15 -1.28 -12.55 0.31
N PRO A 16 -1.35 -11.99 -0.92
CA PRO A 16 -0.68 -12.55 -2.08
C PRO A 16 0.85 -12.67 -1.93
N PHE A 17 1.43 -11.95 -0.97
CA PHE A 17 2.86 -11.92 -0.70
C PHE A 17 3.29 -12.82 0.47
N TYR A 18 2.34 -13.38 1.24
CA TYR A 18 2.59 -14.11 2.47
C TYR A 18 3.69 -15.18 2.34
N ASP A 19 3.61 -16.04 1.31
CA ASP A 19 4.59 -17.12 1.13
C ASP A 19 5.98 -16.58 0.75
N ALA A 20 6.03 -15.43 0.08
CA ALA A 20 7.28 -14.75 -0.24
C ALA A 20 7.89 -14.08 0.99
N THR A 21 7.10 -13.45 1.86
CA THR A 21 7.58 -12.88 3.13
C THR A 21 8.11 -13.95 4.06
N MET A 22 7.43 -15.11 4.14
CA MET A 22 7.92 -16.27 4.90
C MET A 22 9.29 -16.76 4.38
N LYS A 23 9.45 -16.88 3.05
CA LYS A 23 10.74 -17.25 2.43
C LYS A 23 11.83 -16.18 2.65
N ALA A 24 11.45 -14.93 2.75
CA ALA A 24 12.35 -13.82 3.07
C ALA A 24 12.75 -13.77 4.56
N GLY A 25 12.21 -14.64 5.40
CA GLY A 25 12.57 -14.79 6.80
C GLY A 25 11.69 -14.02 7.78
N ALA A 26 10.45 -13.70 7.42
CA ALA A 26 9.50 -13.12 8.38
C ALA A 26 9.32 -14.01 9.60
N GLN A 27 9.57 -13.48 10.80
CA GLN A 27 9.53 -14.20 12.07
C GLN A 27 8.30 -13.90 12.92
N ALA A 28 7.68 -12.75 12.71
CA ALA A 28 6.48 -12.35 13.45
C ALA A 28 5.44 -11.74 12.53
N PHE A 29 4.18 -11.96 12.87
CA PHE A 29 3.02 -11.42 12.19
C PHE A 29 2.03 -10.84 13.20
N THR A 30 1.37 -9.76 12.82
CA THR A 30 0.13 -9.31 13.46
C THR A 30 -1.06 -9.62 12.58
N ILE A 31 -2.26 -9.43 13.13
CA ILE A 31 -3.51 -9.45 12.36
C ILE A 31 -3.96 -8.00 12.21
N TYR A 32 -4.06 -7.56 10.97
CA TYR A 32 -4.48 -6.24 10.58
C TYR A 32 -5.55 -6.39 9.49
N ASN A 33 -6.71 -5.79 9.67
CA ASN A 33 -7.83 -5.90 8.72
C ASN A 33 -8.17 -7.35 8.31
N HIS A 34 -8.18 -8.29 9.29
CA HIS A 34 -8.41 -9.73 9.08
C HIS A 34 -7.37 -10.40 8.16
N MET A 35 -6.15 -9.88 8.07
CA MET A 35 -5.07 -10.43 7.27
C MET A 35 -3.78 -10.51 8.08
N PHE A 36 -2.95 -11.54 7.81
CA PHE A 36 -1.60 -11.60 8.35
C PHE A 36 -0.74 -10.49 7.73
N MET A 37 -0.11 -9.69 8.58
CA MET A 37 0.84 -8.65 8.20
C MET A 37 2.18 -8.91 8.90
N PRO A 38 3.31 -9.02 8.16
CA PRO A 38 4.62 -9.19 8.78
C PRO A 38 4.98 -8.01 9.67
N THR A 39 5.49 -8.27 10.87
CA THR A 39 5.91 -7.23 11.81
C THR A 39 7.40 -7.26 12.14
N SER A 40 8.10 -8.35 11.86
CA SER A 40 9.53 -8.44 12.09
C SER A 40 10.18 -9.55 11.27
N TYR A 41 11.41 -9.29 10.85
CA TYR A 41 12.33 -10.25 10.23
C TYR A 41 13.49 -10.62 11.15
N GLY A 42 13.42 -10.26 12.44
CA GLY A 42 14.29 -10.75 13.51
C GLY A 42 15.20 -9.74 14.18
N ASP A 43 15.53 -8.62 13.53
CA ASP A 43 16.30 -7.53 14.11
C ASP A 43 15.60 -6.18 13.94
N PRO A 44 14.73 -5.78 14.88
CA PRO A 44 13.97 -4.52 14.80
C PRO A 44 14.88 -3.28 14.70
N THR A 45 16.08 -3.33 15.26
CA THR A 45 17.02 -2.20 15.19
C THR A 45 17.61 -2.07 13.78
N ALA A 46 18.03 -3.19 13.18
CA ALA A 46 18.49 -3.20 11.79
C ALA A 46 17.36 -2.81 10.81
N GLU A 47 16.14 -3.32 11.02
CA GLU A 47 14.95 -2.98 10.22
C GLU A 47 14.62 -1.48 10.29
N TYR A 48 14.67 -0.88 11.49
CA TYR A 48 14.51 0.57 11.66
C TYR A 48 15.57 1.37 10.87
N TRP A 49 16.84 1.01 10.98
CA TRP A 49 17.90 1.71 10.27
C TRP A 49 17.86 1.48 8.76
N ALA A 50 17.32 0.33 8.31
CA ALA A 50 17.11 0.07 6.90
C ALA A 50 16.12 1.06 6.27
N ILE A 51 15.04 1.41 6.98
CA ILE A 51 14.08 2.41 6.47
C ILE A 51 14.62 3.83 6.55
N VAL A 52 15.34 4.18 7.62
CA VAL A 52 15.83 5.56 7.84
C VAL A 52 17.04 5.91 6.96
N LYS A 53 17.92 4.96 6.68
CA LYS A 53 19.19 5.17 5.94
C LYS A 53 19.24 4.49 4.58
N GLY A 54 18.32 3.57 4.32
CA GLY A 54 18.31 2.72 3.15
C GLY A 54 16.97 2.70 2.44
N VAL A 55 16.46 1.51 2.25
CA VAL A 55 15.13 1.26 1.70
C VAL A 55 14.60 -0.05 2.25
N SER A 56 13.32 -0.17 2.47
CA SER A 56 12.64 -1.39 2.89
C SER A 56 11.42 -1.67 2.02
N LEU A 57 11.08 -2.95 1.88
CA LEU A 57 9.89 -3.43 1.19
C LEU A 57 8.94 -4.04 2.21
N TRP A 58 7.70 -3.59 2.21
CA TRP A 58 6.68 -3.98 3.19
C TRP A 58 5.49 -4.62 2.49
N ASP A 59 5.06 -5.78 2.99
CA ASP A 59 3.75 -6.34 2.66
C ASP A 59 2.70 -5.62 3.49
N VAL A 60 1.99 -4.71 2.85
CA VAL A 60 0.89 -3.95 3.44
C VAL A 60 -0.45 -4.27 2.76
N ALA A 61 -0.57 -5.46 2.16
CA ALA A 61 -1.83 -5.92 1.56
C ALA A 61 -3.00 -5.96 2.56
N ALA A 62 -2.70 -5.93 3.85
CA ALA A 62 -3.67 -5.77 4.91
C ALA A 62 -4.40 -4.42 4.88
N GLU A 63 -3.88 -3.40 4.19
CA GLU A 63 -4.60 -2.20 3.78
C GLU A 63 -5.57 -2.55 2.64
N ARG A 64 -6.59 -3.35 2.95
CA ARG A 64 -7.54 -3.90 1.99
C ARG A 64 -8.26 -2.79 1.25
N GLN A 65 -8.05 -2.70 -0.05
CA GLN A 65 -8.65 -1.64 -0.86
C GLN A 65 -10.18 -1.74 -0.86
N VAL A 66 -10.84 -0.61 -0.77
CA VAL A 66 -12.28 -0.48 -0.97
C VAL A 66 -12.51 0.23 -2.29
N GLU A 67 -13.15 -0.45 -3.24
CA GLU A 67 -13.49 0.10 -4.54
C GLU A 67 -14.92 0.63 -4.53
N ILE A 68 -15.09 1.86 -5.00
CA ILE A 68 -16.37 2.53 -5.24
C ILE A 68 -16.43 2.88 -6.73
N ILE A 69 -17.39 2.30 -7.45
CA ILE A 69 -17.55 2.50 -8.89
C ILE A 69 -19.02 2.65 -9.25
N GLY A 70 -19.33 3.54 -10.17
CA GLY A 70 -20.69 3.79 -10.66
C GLY A 70 -20.95 5.28 -10.94
N PRO A 71 -22.07 5.61 -11.57
CA PRO A 71 -22.42 7.00 -11.89
C PRO A 71 -22.32 7.96 -10.70
N ASP A 72 -22.69 7.50 -9.50
CA ASP A 72 -22.72 8.29 -8.28
C ASP A 72 -21.52 8.04 -7.34
N ALA A 73 -20.42 7.45 -7.87
CA ALA A 73 -19.25 7.11 -7.05
C ALA A 73 -18.62 8.32 -6.35
N LEU A 74 -18.58 9.47 -7.02
CA LEU A 74 -18.10 10.72 -6.41
C LEU A 74 -19.01 11.16 -5.25
N ALA A 75 -20.32 11.11 -5.45
CA ALA A 75 -21.29 11.50 -4.43
C ALA A 75 -21.20 10.60 -3.19
N LEU A 76 -21.13 9.27 -3.36
CA LEU A 76 -20.94 8.34 -2.25
C LEU A 76 -19.61 8.60 -1.53
N THR A 77 -18.50 8.73 -2.28
CA THR A 77 -17.18 8.96 -1.67
C THR A 77 -17.17 10.27 -0.88
N GLN A 78 -17.86 11.32 -1.37
CA GLN A 78 -18.01 12.60 -0.66
C GLN A 78 -18.83 12.46 0.64
N LEU A 79 -19.84 11.58 0.67
CA LEU A 79 -20.64 11.32 1.89
C LEU A 79 -19.80 10.67 3.00
N LEU A 80 -18.76 9.92 2.65
CA LEU A 80 -17.93 9.20 3.62
C LEU A 80 -16.91 10.12 4.32
N THR A 81 -16.60 11.30 3.75
CA THR A 81 -15.52 12.17 4.24
C THR A 81 -15.94 13.64 4.27
N PRO A 82 -15.55 14.42 5.30
CA PRO A 82 -15.77 15.86 5.34
C PRO A 82 -14.84 16.63 4.40
N ARG A 83 -13.85 15.96 3.79
CA ARG A 83 -12.92 16.60 2.87
C ARG A 83 -13.56 16.80 1.50
N ASP A 84 -13.46 18.02 0.95
CA ASP A 84 -13.87 18.31 -0.42
C ASP A 84 -13.03 17.53 -1.42
N ILE A 85 -13.56 16.42 -1.93
CA ILE A 85 -12.87 15.51 -2.85
C ILE A 85 -13.16 15.83 -4.33
N ASP A 86 -14.15 16.66 -4.62
CA ASP A 86 -14.48 17.05 -6.00
C ASP A 86 -13.27 17.74 -6.67
N LYS A 87 -12.53 18.54 -5.90
CA LYS A 87 -11.30 19.19 -6.34
C LYS A 87 -10.08 18.27 -6.46
N CYS A 88 -10.22 16.96 -6.18
CA CYS A 88 -9.12 16.02 -6.41
C CYS A 88 -9.06 15.63 -7.89
N PRO A 89 -7.99 15.95 -8.64
CA PRO A 89 -7.91 15.56 -10.05
C PRO A 89 -7.86 14.03 -10.23
N ILE A 90 -8.20 13.56 -11.43
CA ILE A 90 -7.99 12.16 -11.84
C ILE A 90 -6.49 11.82 -11.78
N ASN A 91 -6.15 10.58 -11.44
CA ASN A 91 -4.78 10.08 -11.20
C ASN A 91 -4.07 10.77 -10.03
N ARG A 92 -4.85 11.34 -9.10
CA ARG A 92 -4.35 11.88 -7.84
C ARG A 92 -4.88 11.06 -6.67
N ALA A 93 -4.00 10.85 -5.69
CA ALA A 93 -4.38 10.35 -4.39
C ALA A 93 -4.59 11.53 -3.43
N ARG A 94 -5.30 11.28 -2.33
CA ARG A 94 -5.52 12.26 -1.27
C ARG A 94 -5.77 11.56 0.05
N TYR A 95 -5.12 12.03 1.12
CA TYR A 95 -5.44 11.57 2.45
C TYR A 95 -6.84 12.07 2.85
N VAL A 96 -7.67 11.17 3.35
CA VAL A 96 -9.04 11.44 3.81
C VAL A 96 -9.28 10.78 5.16
N VAL A 97 -10.19 11.33 5.95
CA VAL A 97 -10.76 10.70 7.14
C VAL A 97 -12.21 10.35 6.86
N PHE A 98 -12.65 9.21 7.37
CA PHE A 98 -14.05 8.80 7.34
C PHE A 98 -14.69 9.12 8.68
N VAL A 99 -15.90 9.67 8.61
CA VAL A 99 -16.63 10.11 9.81
C VAL A 99 -18.04 9.53 9.83
N ASP A 100 -18.58 9.42 11.03
CA ASP A 100 -20.00 9.15 11.25
C ASP A 100 -20.85 10.43 11.14
N GLU A 101 -22.15 10.32 11.37
CA GLU A 101 -23.11 11.42 11.30
C GLU A 101 -22.91 12.51 12.36
N ASN A 102 -22.10 12.22 13.40
CA ASN A 102 -21.76 13.17 14.47
C ASN A 102 -20.36 13.78 14.30
N GLY A 103 -19.64 13.40 13.23
CA GLY A 103 -18.26 13.81 12.99
C GLY A 103 -17.22 12.98 13.75
N GLY A 104 -17.62 11.87 14.37
CA GLY A 104 -16.70 10.90 14.98
C GLY A 104 -15.86 10.18 13.92
N ILE A 105 -14.55 10.10 14.13
CA ILE A 105 -13.65 9.42 13.17
C ILE A 105 -13.86 7.92 13.24
N ILE A 106 -14.22 7.32 12.11
CA ILE A 106 -14.32 5.86 11.92
C ILE A 106 -12.98 5.28 11.52
N ASN A 107 -12.30 5.90 10.55
CA ASN A 107 -11.01 5.48 10.02
C ASN A 107 -10.41 6.61 9.18
N ASP A 108 -9.21 6.37 8.66
CA ASP A 108 -8.57 7.21 7.65
C ASP A 108 -8.11 6.36 6.47
N ALA A 109 -7.81 7.00 5.35
CA ALA A 109 -7.33 6.31 4.15
C ALA A 109 -6.53 7.23 3.23
N VAL A 110 -5.79 6.60 2.33
CA VAL A 110 -5.40 7.23 1.07
C VAL A 110 -6.50 6.90 0.04
N MET A 111 -7.17 7.94 -0.44
CA MET A 111 -8.15 7.85 -1.53
C MET A 111 -7.44 8.03 -2.87
N TYR A 112 -7.73 7.17 -3.83
CA TYR A 112 -7.25 7.22 -5.22
C TYR A 112 -8.40 7.52 -6.15
N ARG A 113 -8.33 8.62 -6.91
CA ARG A 113 -9.33 8.94 -7.94
C ARG A 113 -8.86 8.43 -9.30
N HIS A 114 -9.34 7.27 -9.71
CA HIS A 114 -8.95 6.63 -10.99
C HIS A 114 -9.62 7.28 -12.19
N THR A 115 -10.91 7.58 -12.06
CA THR A 115 -11.71 8.28 -13.05
C THR A 115 -12.72 9.17 -12.35
N GLU A 116 -13.64 9.81 -13.10
CA GLU A 116 -14.74 10.57 -12.51
C GLU A 116 -15.64 9.70 -11.63
N ASN A 117 -15.81 8.43 -12.01
CA ASN A 117 -16.74 7.47 -11.43
C ASN A 117 -16.07 6.23 -10.83
N HIS A 118 -14.79 6.31 -10.48
CA HIS A 118 -14.04 5.17 -9.95
C HIS A 118 -13.02 5.64 -8.92
N PHE A 119 -13.19 5.16 -7.68
CA PHE A 119 -12.35 5.47 -6.53
C PHE A 119 -11.87 4.19 -5.85
N TRP A 120 -10.63 4.21 -5.37
CA TRP A 120 -10.16 3.28 -4.36
C TRP A 120 -9.87 4.02 -3.06
N LEU A 121 -10.15 3.34 -1.94
CA LEU A 121 -9.80 3.77 -0.60
C LEU A 121 -8.85 2.73 -0.02
N SER A 122 -7.64 3.15 0.40
CA SER A 122 -6.64 2.34 1.09
C SER A 122 -6.69 2.69 2.58
N PRO A 123 -7.53 2.01 3.39
CA PRO A 123 -7.77 2.38 4.77
C PRO A 123 -6.74 1.78 5.72
N GLY A 124 -6.65 2.37 6.91
CA GLY A 124 -6.07 1.74 8.07
C GLY A 124 -6.84 0.50 8.56
N ASP A 125 -6.51 0.02 9.77
CA ASP A 125 -7.22 -1.12 10.37
C ASP A 125 -8.67 -0.76 10.70
N GLY A 126 -9.61 -1.58 10.24
CA GLY A 126 -11.05 -1.40 10.48
C GLY A 126 -11.94 -1.76 9.29
N ASP A 127 -13.26 -1.69 9.51
CA ASP A 127 -14.28 -2.19 8.59
C ASP A 127 -14.82 -1.12 7.62
N VAL A 128 -13.94 -0.33 6.99
CA VAL A 128 -14.35 0.73 6.03
C VAL A 128 -15.19 0.18 4.88
N LEU A 129 -14.91 -1.05 4.42
CA LEU A 129 -15.71 -1.72 3.38
C LEU A 129 -17.18 -1.88 3.83
N LEU A 130 -17.40 -2.33 5.08
CA LEU A 130 -18.76 -2.54 5.60
C LEU A 130 -19.45 -1.21 5.84
N TRP A 131 -18.73 -0.20 6.34
CA TRP A 131 -19.25 1.15 6.49
C TRP A 131 -19.68 1.75 5.14
N ALA A 132 -18.82 1.72 4.15
CA ALA A 132 -19.13 2.23 2.80
C ALA A 132 -20.32 1.50 2.15
N LYS A 133 -20.41 0.16 2.33
CA LYS A 133 -21.59 -0.61 1.88
C LYS A 133 -22.86 -0.23 2.62
N GLY A 134 -22.79 0.01 3.93
CA GLY A 134 -23.94 0.42 4.74
C GLY A 134 -24.47 1.78 4.30
N VAL A 135 -23.58 2.77 4.11
CA VAL A 135 -23.94 4.09 3.62
C VAL A 135 -24.51 4.01 2.18
N ALA A 136 -23.87 3.25 1.29
CA ALA A 136 -24.35 3.04 -0.07
C ALA A 136 -25.78 2.48 -0.11
N ALA A 137 -26.04 1.46 0.72
CA ALA A 137 -27.35 0.80 0.77
C ALA A 137 -28.50 1.73 1.22
N GLN A 138 -28.20 2.79 1.98
CA GLN A 138 -29.18 3.75 2.48
C GLN A 138 -29.25 5.03 1.65
N SER A 139 -28.24 5.30 0.81
CA SER A 139 -28.12 6.58 0.08
C SER A 139 -29.01 6.67 -1.16
N GLY A 140 -29.46 5.54 -1.71
CA GLY A 140 -30.17 5.49 -3.00
C GLY A 140 -29.28 5.80 -4.21
N LEU A 141 -27.95 5.90 -4.03
CA LEU A 141 -26.99 6.19 -5.09
C LEU A 141 -26.70 4.94 -5.95
N GLU A 142 -26.49 5.15 -7.24
CA GLU A 142 -26.14 4.10 -8.19
C GLU A 142 -24.63 3.81 -8.17
N VAL A 143 -24.24 2.93 -7.26
CA VAL A 143 -22.84 2.56 -7.03
C VAL A 143 -22.66 1.09 -6.73
N THR A 144 -21.48 0.56 -7.03
CA THR A 144 -20.98 -0.72 -6.55
C THR A 144 -19.84 -0.48 -5.58
N VAL A 145 -19.94 -1.05 -4.36
CA VAL A 145 -18.89 -1.03 -3.34
C VAL A 145 -18.40 -2.44 -3.11
N ARG A 146 -17.10 -2.68 -3.32
CA ARG A 146 -16.49 -4.01 -3.18
C ARG A 146 -15.02 -3.92 -2.79
N GLU A 147 -14.45 -5.06 -2.39
CA GLU A 147 -13.00 -5.25 -2.32
C GLU A 147 -12.51 -5.71 -3.69
N PRO A 148 -11.62 -4.96 -4.37
CA PRO A 148 -11.03 -5.40 -5.63
C PRO A 148 -9.88 -6.38 -5.39
N ASP A 149 -9.44 -7.09 -6.43
CA ASP A 149 -8.15 -7.81 -6.40
C ASP A 149 -7.01 -6.80 -6.53
N ALA A 150 -6.70 -6.13 -5.42
CA ALA A 150 -5.70 -5.08 -5.35
C ALA A 150 -4.96 -5.17 -4.01
N SER A 151 -3.64 -5.36 -4.07
CA SER A 151 -2.80 -5.61 -2.89
C SER A 151 -1.55 -4.74 -2.91
N PRO A 152 -1.39 -3.79 -1.98
CA PRO A 152 -0.24 -2.90 -1.95
C PRO A 152 1.00 -3.55 -1.34
N LEU A 153 2.16 -3.23 -1.94
CA LEU A 153 3.50 -3.28 -1.35
C LEU A 153 3.98 -1.84 -1.14
N GLN A 154 4.62 -1.56 -0.03
CA GLN A 154 5.28 -0.28 0.20
C GLN A 154 6.80 -0.42 0.07
N LEU A 155 7.39 0.43 -0.78
CA LEU A 155 8.83 0.61 -0.95
C LEU A 155 9.21 1.94 -0.32
N GLN A 156 9.85 1.93 0.85
CA GLN A 156 10.02 3.12 1.69
C GLN A 156 11.47 3.31 2.12
N GLY A 157 11.92 4.56 2.18
CA GLY A 157 13.24 4.96 2.64
C GLY A 157 13.95 5.90 1.65
N PRO A 158 15.07 6.55 2.04
CA PRO A 158 15.77 7.52 1.21
C PRO A 158 16.28 6.94 -0.12
N LEU A 159 16.54 5.63 -0.21
CA LEU A 159 16.93 4.95 -1.44
C LEU A 159 15.74 4.40 -2.26
N ALA A 160 14.51 4.57 -1.80
CA ALA A 160 13.32 4.10 -2.53
C ALA A 160 13.21 4.66 -3.95
N PRO A 161 13.50 5.95 -4.23
CA PRO A 161 13.48 6.46 -5.60
C PRO A 161 14.46 5.75 -6.54
N ARG A 162 15.62 5.36 -6.04
CA ARG A 162 16.63 4.63 -6.81
C ARG A 162 16.17 3.22 -7.19
N VAL A 163 15.54 2.51 -6.26
CA VAL A 163 14.96 1.19 -6.52
C VAL A 163 13.76 1.31 -7.45
N ALA A 164 12.87 2.27 -7.20
CA ALA A 164 11.72 2.51 -8.06
C ALA A 164 12.12 2.85 -9.50
N HIS A 165 13.19 3.64 -9.69
CA HIS A 165 13.75 3.93 -11.02
C HIS A 165 14.27 2.65 -11.70
N LYS A 166 14.97 1.76 -10.98
CA LYS A 166 15.39 0.46 -11.54
C LYS A 166 14.20 -0.42 -11.96
N LEU A 167 13.06 -0.32 -11.27
CA LEU A 167 11.85 -1.10 -11.55
C LEU A 167 11.04 -0.51 -12.71
N PHE A 168 10.82 0.81 -12.71
CA PHE A 168 9.84 1.49 -13.56
C PHE A 168 10.46 2.56 -14.48
N GLY A 169 11.78 2.78 -14.43
CA GLY A 169 12.46 3.82 -15.21
C GLY A 169 12.05 5.22 -14.76
N ASP A 170 12.12 6.16 -15.70
CA ASP A 170 11.82 7.57 -15.46
C ASP A 170 10.40 7.82 -14.96
N LEU A 171 9.46 6.94 -15.29
CA LEU A 171 8.08 7.02 -14.80
C LEU A 171 8.00 7.17 -13.26
N ALA A 172 8.86 6.45 -12.52
CA ALA A 172 8.88 6.55 -11.06
C ALA A 172 9.41 7.90 -10.58
N ILE A 173 10.41 8.48 -11.27
CA ILE A 173 11.04 9.74 -10.88
C ILE A 173 10.13 10.94 -11.20
N GLU A 174 9.42 10.86 -12.32
CA GLU A 174 8.50 11.92 -12.77
C GLU A 174 7.19 11.93 -11.95
N LEU A 175 6.88 10.82 -11.26
CA LEU A 175 5.66 10.71 -10.48
C LEU A 175 5.70 11.62 -9.25
N GLY A 176 4.88 12.67 -9.26
CA GLY A 176 4.77 13.64 -8.16
C GLY A 176 4.18 13.04 -6.88
N TYR A 177 4.41 13.68 -5.75
CA TYR A 177 3.84 13.28 -4.45
C TYR A 177 2.31 13.26 -4.50
N TYR A 178 1.71 12.17 -4.01
CA TYR A 178 0.27 11.89 -4.12
C TYR A 178 -0.25 11.80 -5.57
N HIS A 179 0.62 11.49 -6.54
CA HIS A 179 0.20 11.05 -7.86
C HIS A 179 0.31 9.53 -7.97
N PHE A 180 -0.47 8.95 -8.85
CA PHE A 180 -0.35 7.55 -9.20
C PHE A 180 -0.61 7.35 -10.70
N CYS A 181 -0.20 6.20 -11.22
CA CYS A 181 -0.46 5.79 -12.59
C CYS A 181 -0.68 4.28 -12.68
N HIS A 182 -1.46 3.88 -13.67
CA HIS A 182 -1.59 2.48 -14.06
C HIS A 182 -0.42 2.09 -14.95
N THR A 183 0.27 1.01 -14.60
CA THR A 183 1.45 0.52 -15.35
C THR A 183 1.59 -1.00 -15.20
N SER A 184 2.70 -1.55 -15.65
CA SER A 184 3.04 -2.95 -15.44
C SER A 184 4.53 -3.12 -15.15
N LEU A 185 4.86 -4.10 -14.31
CA LEU A 185 6.24 -4.53 -14.07
C LEU A 185 6.45 -5.92 -14.66
N LYS A 186 7.26 -6.02 -15.74
CA LYS A 186 7.46 -7.30 -16.45
C LYS A 186 6.17 -8.03 -16.82
N GLY A 187 5.13 -7.29 -17.25
CA GLY A 187 3.82 -7.83 -17.60
C GLY A 187 2.87 -8.06 -16.42
N ILE A 188 3.27 -7.81 -15.18
CA ILE A 188 2.41 -7.85 -14.01
C ILE A 188 1.69 -6.49 -13.89
N PRO A 189 0.35 -6.44 -13.95
CA PRO A 189 -0.38 -5.17 -13.88
C PRO A 189 -0.35 -4.60 -12.46
N VAL A 190 0.03 -3.34 -12.34
CA VAL A 190 0.12 -2.62 -11.06
C VAL A 190 -0.39 -1.19 -11.17
N VAL A 191 -0.74 -0.61 -10.04
CA VAL A 191 -0.78 0.85 -9.86
C VAL A 191 0.47 1.25 -9.12
N LEU A 192 1.24 2.18 -9.68
CA LEU A 192 2.38 2.80 -9.01
C LEU A 192 1.92 4.13 -8.43
N SER A 193 2.08 4.30 -7.11
CA SER A 193 1.73 5.52 -6.39
C SER A 193 2.94 6.10 -5.68
N ARG A 194 3.02 7.44 -5.65
CA ARG A 194 4.02 8.19 -4.89
C ARG A 194 3.47 8.56 -3.53
N THR A 195 3.13 7.53 -2.77
CA THR A 195 2.54 7.57 -1.43
C THR A 195 3.31 6.65 -0.49
N GLY A 196 2.96 6.64 0.79
CA GLY A 196 3.50 5.79 1.82
C GLY A 196 3.17 6.32 3.20
N TRP A 197 3.28 5.44 4.20
CA TRP A 197 2.90 5.73 5.58
C TRP A 197 4.10 6.06 6.49
N SER A 198 5.30 5.63 6.10
CA SER A 198 6.50 5.68 6.97
C SER A 198 7.02 7.08 7.32
N GLY A 199 6.57 8.12 6.62
CA GLY A 199 7.15 9.47 6.70
C GLY A 199 8.43 9.64 5.88
N GLU A 200 9.02 8.55 5.39
CA GLU A 200 10.16 8.55 4.48
C GLU A 200 9.73 8.67 3.00
N LEU A 201 10.68 8.94 2.13
CA LEU A 201 10.45 8.87 0.69
C LEU A 201 9.98 7.46 0.30
N GLY A 202 8.91 7.37 -0.47
CA GLY A 202 8.38 6.05 -0.79
C GLY A 202 7.44 5.98 -1.96
N TYR A 203 7.13 4.74 -2.30
CA TYR A 203 6.18 4.36 -3.34
C TYR A 203 5.31 3.23 -2.82
N GLU A 204 4.09 3.17 -3.32
CA GLU A 204 3.22 2.01 -3.20
C GLU A 204 3.06 1.37 -4.57
N ILE A 205 3.26 0.05 -4.61
CA ILE A 205 3.12 -0.77 -5.81
C ILE A 205 1.91 -1.66 -5.57
N ILE A 206 0.75 -1.26 -6.09
CA ILE A 206 -0.50 -1.96 -5.84
C ILE A 206 -0.70 -3.01 -6.93
N LEU A 207 -0.56 -4.28 -6.57
CA LEU A 207 -0.75 -5.43 -7.45
C LEU A 207 -2.23 -5.56 -7.83
N LYS A 208 -2.52 -5.79 -9.12
CA LYS A 208 -3.89 -5.95 -9.65
C LYS A 208 -4.24 -7.39 -10.05
N ASP A 209 -3.39 -8.36 -9.71
CA ASP A 209 -3.58 -9.79 -9.94
C ASP A 209 -2.89 -10.55 -8.80
N GLY A 210 -3.66 -10.93 -7.79
CA GLY A 210 -3.14 -11.61 -6.59
C GLY A 210 -2.39 -12.91 -6.90
N SER A 211 -2.66 -13.57 -8.04
CA SER A 211 -1.91 -14.76 -8.46
C SER A 211 -0.43 -14.49 -8.72
N LYS A 212 -0.04 -13.23 -8.92
CA LYS A 212 1.33 -12.77 -9.21
C LYS A 212 2.08 -12.24 -7.98
N GLY A 213 1.52 -12.36 -6.78
CA GLY A 213 2.11 -11.78 -5.55
C GLY A 213 3.56 -12.16 -5.32
N SER A 214 3.89 -13.46 -5.28
CA SER A 214 5.27 -13.91 -5.10
C SER A 214 6.20 -13.46 -6.24
N ALA A 215 5.70 -13.37 -7.47
CA ALA A 215 6.49 -12.91 -8.60
C ALA A 215 6.82 -11.41 -8.48
N LEU A 216 5.85 -10.58 -8.12
CA LEU A 216 6.05 -9.15 -7.90
C LEU A 216 7.03 -8.90 -6.74
N TRP A 217 6.83 -9.57 -5.60
CA TRP A 217 7.75 -9.49 -4.45
C TRP A 217 9.18 -9.78 -4.84
N ASN A 218 9.41 -10.91 -5.53
CA ASN A 218 10.75 -11.32 -5.95
C ASN A 218 11.40 -10.31 -6.91
N LEU A 219 10.63 -9.72 -7.85
CA LEU A 219 11.14 -8.67 -8.73
C LEU A 219 11.61 -7.43 -7.95
N CYS A 220 10.85 -7.02 -6.95
CA CYS A 220 11.23 -5.91 -6.07
C CYS A 220 12.51 -6.24 -5.27
N CYS A 221 12.60 -7.45 -4.69
CA CYS A 221 13.75 -7.88 -3.90
C CYS A 221 15.04 -8.06 -4.71
N LEU A 222 14.96 -8.60 -5.94
CA LEU A 222 16.13 -8.84 -6.78
C LEU A 222 16.90 -7.55 -7.09
N LEU A 223 16.19 -6.43 -7.27
CA LEU A 223 16.80 -5.13 -7.57
C LEU A 223 17.26 -4.37 -6.32
N TYR A 224 16.72 -4.76 -5.16
CA TYR A 224 17.15 -4.26 -3.87
C TYR A 224 18.53 -4.81 -3.47
N THR A 225 18.80 -6.09 -3.75
CA THR A 225 20.02 -6.81 -3.32
C THR A 225 21.15 -6.80 -4.33
N SER A 226 20.91 -6.35 -5.58
CA SER A 226 21.97 -6.30 -6.61
C SER A 226 22.73 -4.97 -6.51
N PRO A 227 24.00 -4.95 -6.05
CA PRO A 227 24.81 -3.74 -6.09
C PRO A 227 24.96 -3.28 -7.53
N SER A 228 24.64 -2.01 -7.82
CA SER A 228 24.92 -1.45 -9.12
C SER A 228 26.44 -1.16 -9.21
N PRO A 229 27.04 -1.15 -10.40
CA PRO A 229 28.45 -0.73 -10.57
C PRO A 229 28.76 0.64 -9.94
N ARG A 230 27.78 1.55 -9.85
CA ARG A 230 27.91 2.85 -9.17
C ARG A 230 27.93 2.72 -7.64
N ASP A 231 27.28 1.70 -7.06
CA ASP A 231 27.29 1.46 -5.60
C ASP A 231 28.69 1.05 -5.12
N VAL A 232 29.47 0.43 -6.00
CA VAL A 232 30.86 0.03 -5.71
C VAL A 232 31.82 1.23 -5.79
N GLU A 233 31.53 2.24 -6.62
CA GLU A 233 32.35 3.44 -6.73
C GLU A 233 32.15 4.41 -5.55
N GLU A 234 30.90 4.61 -5.08
CA GLU A 234 30.60 5.45 -3.91
C GLU A 234 31.16 4.87 -2.58
N SER A 235 31.28 3.55 -2.48
CA SER A 235 31.90 2.91 -1.30
C SER A 235 33.44 3.05 -1.26
N ARG A 236 34.08 3.57 -2.32
CA ARG A 236 35.54 3.78 -2.43
C ARG A 236 35.97 5.23 -2.20
N MET A 237 35.10 6.11 -1.72
CA MET A 237 35.56 7.43 -1.32
C MET A 237 36.46 7.30 -0.06
N PRO A 238 37.71 7.73 -0.12
CA PRO A 238 38.60 7.70 1.05
C PRO A 238 38.01 8.62 2.11
N SER A 239 37.96 8.13 3.37
CA SER A 239 37.80 8.97 4.52
C SER A 239 39.00 9.91 4.55
N SER A 240 38.82 11.12 4.06
CA SER A 240 39.84 12.17 4.24
C SER A 240 39.80 12.59 5.69
N ALA A 241 40.97 12.53 6.29
CA ALA A 241 41.38 12.92 7.61
C ALA A 241 40.86 14.28 8.09
#